data_b30ddc4e3ef73b9bdeebf9d7ce24920a
#
_entry.id   b30ddc4e3ef73b9bdeebf9d7ce24920a
#
_cell.length_a   1.000
_cell.length_b   1.000
_cell.length_c   1.000
_cell.angle_alpha   90.00
_cell.angle_beta   90.00
_cell.angle_gamma   90.00
#
_symmetry.space_group_name_H-M   'P 1'
#
loop_
_entity.id
_entity.type
_entity.pdbx_description
1 polymer ?
#
loop_
_entity_poly.entity_id
_entity_poly.type
_entity_poly.pdbx_seq_one_letter_code
_entity_poly.pdbx_strand_id
1 'polypeptide(L)'
;DQQVAFDGAKSLWLYGRTRPEECDPLFQEWQKAGLRTQELIWSRMLLSFEQGQYGLLSYLSRQLTTNKNDAKRLLAVYKDPRRLRHKSKYSGSAKINATIVDMGLRRLAKKDLKQAVKLYAKYQKSDRFSDYKGRQLSRYLVRRALIYQTEELRSFVDTMLPLLDSDDLVEMRLRWALRVKDDQQFQRYLPQLSQAKQNSPRWTYWRARILQNGDKQQQQLALQILASLSEQRNFYGFTAANMVNKPYRIQHQTTVIDPQRQLQLTDDRGLARVTELLAIDKQSDARAEWVMLLNRYDKPMQKQYAVYAVTNGWHSLGVQASIQAKLWNDMQMRF
;
A
#
# COMPACT_ATOMS: atom_id res chain seq x y z
N ASP A 1 -13.44 18.74 -30.33
CA ASP A 1 -13.06 19.96 -29.62
C ASP A 1 -11.55 19.93 -29.32
N GLN A 2 -10.82 20.95 -29.84
CA GLN A 2 -9.35 21.01 -29.75
C GLN A 2 -8.86 21.09 -28.30
N GLN A 3 -9.58 21.79 -27.42
CA GLN A 3 -9.24 21.93 -26.02
C GLN A 3 -9.27 20.57 -25.29
N VAL A 4 -10.29 19.78 -25.54
CA VAL A 4 -10.41 18.43 -24.97
C VAL A 4 -9.26 17.53 -25.44
N ALA A 5 -8.88 17.64 -26.72
CA ALA A 5 -7.73 16.91 -27.26
C ALA A 5 -6.41 17.33 -26.59
N PHE A 6 -6.22 18.63 -26.31
CA PHE A 6 -5.02 19.13 -25.65
C PHE A 6 -4.96 18.77 -24.15
N ASP A 7 -6.08 18.76 -23.46
CA ASP A 7 -6.16 18.27 -22.08
C ASP A 7 -5.85 16.77 -22.02
N GLY A 8 -6.35 16.00 -22.99
CA GLY A 8 -5.98 14.60 -23.20
C GLY A 8 -4.48 14.43 -23.47
N ALA A 9 -3.89 15.27 -24.33
CA ALA A 9 -2.46 15.26 -24.66
C ALA A 9 -1.58 15.42 -23.42
N LYS A 10 -1.93 16.34 -22.51
CA LYS A 10 -1.22 16.55 -21.24
C LYS A 10 -1.22 15.28 -20.37
N SER A 11 -2.36 14.63 -20.24
CA SER A 11 -2.50 13.39 -19.48
C SER A 11 -1.69 12.24 -20.09
N LEU A 12 -1.71 12.11 -21.42
CA LEU A 12 -0.91 11.13 -22.16
C LEU A 12 0.60 11.41 -22.09
N TRP A 13 0.99 12.72 -22.10
CA TRP A 13 2.38 13.15 -22.01
C TRP A 13 3.02 12.80 -20.66
N LEU A 14 2.28 13.00 -19.55
CA LEU A 14 2.76 12.77 -18.19
C LEU A 14 2.85 11.27 -17.89
N TYR A 15 3.65 10.57 -18.69
CA TYR A 15 3.92 9.15 -18.59
C TYR A 15 5.41 8.85 -18.76
N GLY A 16 5.94 7.99 -17.92
CA GLY A 16 7.39 7.75 -17.82
C GLY A 16 7.98 6.80 -18.85
N ARG A 17 7.19 6.32 -19.83
CA ARG A 17 7.64 5.45 -20.94
C ARG A 17 7.28 6.09 -22.27
N THR A 18 7.82 5.54 -23.36
CA THR A 18 7.40 5.91 -24.71
C THR A 18 5.92 5.62 -24.91
N ARG A 19 5.25 6.48 -25.66
CA ARG A 19 3.88 6.26 -26.14
C ARG A 19 3.94 5.65 -27.54
N PRO A 20 2.86 4.99 -27.99
CA PRO A 20 2.72 4.57 -29.36
C PRO A 20 2.88 5.75 -30.34
N GLU A 21 3.36 5.48 -31.56
CA GLU A 21 3.64 6.50 -32.58
C GLU A 21 2.40 7.26 -33.01
N GLU A 22 1.22 6.67 -32.89
CA GLU A 22 -0.09 7.29 -33.14
C GLU A 22 -0.37 8.52 -32.25
N CYS A 23 0.33 8.64 -31.12
CA CYS A 23 0.27 9.84 -30.26
C CYS A 23 1.12 11.00 -30.76
N ASP A 24 2.07 10.76 -31.68
CA ASP A 24 3.05 11.78 -32.08
C ASP A 24 2.42 13.00 -32.80
N PRO A 25 1.45 12.84 -33.72
CA PRO A 25 0.77 13.98 -34.33
C PRO A 25 0.10 14.90 -33.29
N LEU A 26 -0.59 14.31 -32.30
CA LEU A 26 -1.21 15.07 -31.22
C LEU A 26 -0.16 15.85 -30.40
N PHE A 27 0.97 15.23 -30.06
CA PHE A 27 2.03 15.90 -29.32
C PHE A 27 2.72 17.00 -30.12
N GLN A 28 2.82 16.87 -31.45
CA GLN A 28 3.36 17.91 -32.31
C GLN A 28 2.43 19.13 -32.37
N GLU A 29 1.14 18.94 -32.61
CA GLU A 29 0.17 20.05 -32.60
C GLU A 29 0.09 20.73 -31.24
N TRP A 30 0.08 19.96 -30.15
CA TRP A 30 0.12 20.49 -28.80
C TRP A 30 1.39 21.29 -28.50
N GLN A 31 2.53 20.90 -29.08
CA GLN A 31 3.78 21.64 -29.01
C GLN A 31 3.71 22.94 -29.82
N LYS A 32 3.19 22.90 -31.07
CA LYS A 32 3.02 24.09 -31.93
C LYS A 32 2.12 25.13 -31.26
N ALA A 33 1.10 24.70 -30.55
CA ALA A 33 0.23 25.55 -29.75
C ALA A 33 0.92 26.15 -28.50
N GLY A 34 2.21 25.86 -28.25
CA GLY A 34 2.95 26.38 -27.10
C GLY A 34 2.58 25.76 -25.75
N LEU A 35 1.69 24.75 -25.73
CA LEU A 35 1.16 24.17 -24.50
C LEU A 35 2.09 23.12 -23.87
N ARG A 36 3.07 22.60 -24.63
CA ARG A 36 4.11 21.71 -24.11
C ARG A 36 5.26 22.49 -23.48
N THR A 37 5.05 22.93 -22.23
CA THR A 37 5.99 23.78 -21.52
C THR A 37 7.27 23.05 -21.10
N GLN A 38 8.32 23.83 -20.77
CA GLN A 38 9.59 23.29 -20.24
C GLN A 38 9.39 22.51 -18.93
N GLU A 39 8.43 22.92 -18.12
CA GLU A 39 8.06 22.22 -16.87
C GLU A 39 7.43 20.84 -17.13
N LEU A 40 6.62 20.74 -18.18
CA LEU A 40 6.03 19.44 -18.57
C LEU A 40 7.08 18.49 -19.14
N ILE A 41 8.07 19.00 -19.89
CA ILE A 41 9.21 18.21 -20.35
C ILE A 41 10.02 17.73 -19.15
N TRP A 42 10.32 18.61 -18.19
CA TRP A 42 11.01 18.26 -16.96
C TRP A 42 10.24 17.19 -16.14
N SER A 43 8.94 17.39 -15.99
CA SER A 43 8.09 16.43 -15.26
C SER A 43 8.13 15.04 -15.89
N ARG A 44 8.05 14.94 -17.23
CA ARG A 44 8.17 13.66 -17.93
C ARG A 44 9.57 13.05 -17.80
N MET A 45 10.62 13.89 -17.74
CA MET A 45 11.98 13.40 -17.45
C MET A 45 12.07 12.72 -16.09
N LEU A 46 11.46 13.31 -15.05
CA LEU A 46 11.44 12.71 -13.72
C LEU A 46 10.71 11.36 -13.73
N LEU A 47 9.55 11.29 -14.38
CA LEU A 47 8.81 10.04 -14.55
C LEU A 47 9.63 8.99 -15.32
N SER A 48 10.35 9.41 -16.38
CA SER A 48 11.22 8.51 -17.15
C SER A 48 12.40 7.97 -16.33
N PHE A 49 12.94 8.82 -15.45
CA PHE A 49 13.97 8.40 -14.49
C PHE A 49 13.45 7.32 -13.53
N GLU A 50 12.27 7.50 -12.96
CA GLU A 50 11.62 6.55 -12.03
C GLU A 50 11.33 5.21 -12.71
N GLN A 51 10.85 5.25 -13.96
CA GLN A 51 10.54 4.07 -14.76
C GLN A 51 11.78 3.39 -15.38
N GLY A 52 12.96 3.96 -15.16
CA GLY A 52 14.20 3.36 -15.67
C GLY A 52 14.44 3.55 -17.17
N GLN A 53 13.77 4.50 -17.82
CA GLN A 53 13.77 4.71 -19.27
C GLN A 53 14.88 5.70 -19.69
N TYR A 54 16.13 5.24 -19.72
CA TYR A 54 17.28 6.11 -20.04
C TYR A 54 17.19 6.75 -21.44
N GLY A 55 16.75 6.01 -22.44
CA GLY A 55 16.60 6.53 -23.81
C GLY A 55 15.67 7.74 -23.86
N LEU A 56 14.46 7.59 -23.29
CA LEU A 56 13.48 8.67 -23.20
C LEU A 56 13.99 9.85 -22.35
N LEU A 57 14.60 9.55 -21.18
CA LEU A 57 15.19 10.57 -20.32
C LEU A 57 16.25 11.39 -21.07
N SER A 58 17.13 10.76 -21.83
CA SER A 58 18.16 11.41 -22.64
C SER A 58 17.57 12.22 -23.79
N TYR A 59 16.54 11.68 -24.47
CA TYR A 59 15.81 12.39 -25.54
C TYR A 59 15.16 13.66 -25.00
N LEU A 60 14.41 13.59 -23.91
CA LEU A 60 13.74 14.73 -23.31
C LEU A 60 14.73 15.81 -22.83
N SER A 61 15.92 15.41 -22.34
CA SER A 61 16.93 16.34 -21.87
C SER A 61 17.46 17.27 -22.99
N ARG A 62 17.44 16.82 -24.24
CA ARG A 62 17.84 17.62 -25.42
C ARG A 62 16.78 18.62 -25.84
N GLN A 63 15.51 18.42 -25.44
CA GLN A 63 14.40 19.31 -25.74
C GLN A 63 14.29 20.48 -24.75
N LEU A 64 15.01 20.41 -23.62
CA LEU A 64 15.03 21.49 -22.67
C LEU A 64 15.84 22.68 -23.19
N THR A 65 15.24 23.87 -23.12
CA THR A 65 15.90 25.17 -23.35
C THR A 65 16.37 25.80 -22.04
N THR A 66 15.64 25.55 -20.96
CA THR A 66 15.97 25.96 -19.58
C THR A 66 16.49 24.77 -18.77
N ASN A 67 17.15 25.01 -17.65
CA ASN A 67 17.65 24.00 -16.72
C ASN A 67 18.53 22.89 -17.36
N LYS A 68 19.25 23.20 -18.45
CA LYS A 68 20.10 22.24 -19.17
C LYS A 68 21.18 21.60 -18.28
N ASN A 69 21.76 22.39 -17.37
CA ASN A 69 22.77 21.88 -16.44
C ASN A 69 22.18 20.90 -15.40
N ASP A 70 20.93 21.14 -14.98
CA ASP A 70 20.20 20.25 -14.07
C ASP A 70 19.85 18.94 -14.78
N ALA A 71 19.44 19.01 -16.03
CA ALA A 71 19.20 17.83 -16.85
C ALA A 71 20.46 16.98 -17.03
N LYS A 72 21.60 17.61 -17.28
CA LYS A 72 22.91 16.92 -17.35
C LYS A 72 23.25 16.23 -16.01
N ARG A 73 23.01 16.92 -14.89
CA ARG A 73 23.22 16.35 -13.54
C ARG A 73 22.28 15.17 -13.28
N LEU A 74 21.00 15.29 -13.65
CA LEU A 74 20.01 14.20 -13.52
C LEU A 74 20.43 12.97 -14.33
N LEU A 75 20.85 13.15 -15.60
CA LEU A 75 21.38 12.08 -16.44
C LEU A 75 22.62 11.42 -15.84
N ALA A 76 23.55 12.23 -15.31
CA ALA A 76 24.77 11.71 -14.67
C ALA A 76 24.43 10.87 -13.41
N VAL A 77 23.47 11.33 -12.60
CA VAL A 77 22.99 10.58 -11.42
C VAL A 77 22.23 9.32 -11.82
N TYR A 78 21.48 9.36 -12.92
CA TYR A 78 20.84 8.14 -13.44
C TYR A 78 21.86 7.06 -13.78
N LYS A 79 22.94 7.41 -14.49
CA LYS A 79 24.03 6.48 -14.86
C LYS A 79 24.78 5.97 -13.64
N ASP A 80 25.24 6.88 -12.80
CA ASP A 80 25.96 6.56 -11.56
C ASP A 80 25.45 7.38 -10.37
N PRO A 81 24.54 6.83 -9.57
CA PRO A 81 23.98 7.55 -8.42
C PRO A 81 25.02 7.77 -7.30
N ARG A 82 26.18 7.09 -7.30
CA ARG A 82 27.26 7.34 -6.33
C ARG A 82 27.89 8.71 -6.51
N ARG A 83 27.63 9.42 -7.63
CA ARG A 83 28.02 10.82 -7.84
C ARG A 83 27.45 11.76 -6.78
N LEU A 84 26.35 11.39 -6.12
CA LEU A 84 25.79 12.12 -4.98
C LEU A 84 26.77 12.27 -3.79
N ARG A 85 27.86 11.52 -3.75
CA ARG A 85 28.93 11.75 -2.76
C ARG A 85 29.56 13.14 -2.86
N HIS A 86 29.57 13.75 -4.05
CA HIS A 86 30.08 15.10 -4.31
C HIS A 86 29.02 16.14 -3.99
N LYS A 87 28.74 16.33 -2.70
CA LYS A 87 27.64 17.15 -2.17
C LYS A 87 27.64 18.60 -2.69
N SER A 88 28.81 19.22 -2.92
CA SER A 88 28.93 20.58 -3.45
C SER A 88 28.25 20.78 -4.81
N LYS A 89 28.23 19.75 -5.66
CA LYS A 89 27.57 19.80 -6.98
C LYS A 89 26.03 19.81 -6.88
N TYR A 90 25.46 19.54 -5.72
CA TYR A 90 24.03 19.47 -5.46
C TYR A 90 23.62 20.36 -4.29
N SER A 91 24.45 21.39 -3.99
CA SER A 91 24.31 22.25 -2.80
C SER A 91 23.39 23.46 -2.99
N GLY A 92 22.93 23.75 -4.23
CA GLY A 92 22.01 24.86 -4.49
C GLY A 92 20.68 24.70 -3.76
N SER A 93 20.09 25.79 -3.27
CA SER A 93 18.80 25.82 -2.56
C SER A 93 17.61 25.51 -3.47
N ALA A 94 17.80 25.50 -4.80
CA ALA A 94 16.74 25.24 -5.75
C ALA A 94 16.06 23.86 -5.51
N LYS A 95 14.74 23.85 -5.52
CA LYS A 95 13.88 22.67 -5.40
C LYS A 95 14.28 21.51 -6.34
N ILE A 96 14.88 21.87 -7.48
CA ILE A 96 15.36 20.92 -8.48
C ILE A 96 16.51 20.05 -7.95
N ASN A 97 17.43 20.64 -7.16
CA ASN A 97 18.54 19.89 -6.55
C ASN A 97 18.03 18.85 -5.54
N ALA A 98 17.07 19.23 -4.70
CA ALA A 98 16.43 18.30 -3.77
C ALA A 98 15.78 17.12 -4.51
N THR A 99 15.15 17.37 -5.65
CA THR A 99 14.54 16.36 -6.49
C THR A 99 15.58 15.42 -7.11
N ILE A 100 16.67 15.95 -7.66
CA ILE A 100 17.76 15.12 -8.22
C ILE A 100 18.39 14.23 -7.14
N VAL A 101 18.58 14.78 -5.93
CA VAL A 101 19.14 14.02 -4.81
C VAL A 101 18.19 12.94 -4.34
N ASP A 102 16.89 13.22 -4.16
CA ASP A 102 15.89 12.22 -3.77
C ASP A 102 15.83 11.06 -4.77
N MET A 103 15.71 11.38 -6.06
CA MET A 103 15.64 10.35 -7.10
C MET A 103 16.92 9.52 -7.19
N GLY A 104 18.06 10.18 -7.06
CA GLY A 104 19.36 9.51 -7.08
C GLY A 104 19.57 8.61 -5.87
N LEU A 105 19.15 9.03 -4.66
CA LEU A 105 19.21 8.20 -3.46
C LEU A 105 18.29 6.99 -3.56
N ARG A 106 17.08 7.15 -4.09
CA ARG A 106 16.18 6.01 -4.36
C ARG A 106 16.79 5.02 -5.35
N ARG A 107 17.44 5.52 -6.40
CA ARG A 107 18.14 4.68 -7.37
C ARG A 107 19.38 4.00 -6.77
N LEU A 108 20.15 4.72 -5.94
CA LEU A 108 21.27 4.15 -5.21
C LEU A 108 20.83 3.05 -4.25
N ALA A 109 19.74 3.27 -3.52
CA ALA A 109 19.20 2.30 -2.57
C ALA A 109 18.78 0.97 -3.21
N LYS A 110 18.49 0.95 -4.52
CA LYS A 110 18.23 -0.29 -5.25
C LYS A 110 19.50 -1.10 -5.51
N LYS A 111 20.69 -0.46 -5.50
CA LYS A 111 22.00 -1.08 -5.76
C LYS A 111 22.83 -1.26 -4.50
N ASP A 112 22.85 -0.23 -3.66
CA ASP A 112 23.60 -0.18 -2.42
C ASP A 112 22.83 0.66 -1.39
N LEU A 113 22.02 -0.06 -0.59
CA LEU A 113 21.16 0.57 0.42
C LEU A 113 21.97 1.23 1.54
N LYS A 114 23.07 0.61 1.95
CA LYS A 114 23.94 1.14 3.03
C LYS A 114 24.53 2.48 2.63
N GLN A 115 25.06 2.59 1.42
CA GLN A 115 25.59 3.85 0.92
C GLN A 115 24.50 4.90 0.73
N ALA A 116 23.30 4.51 0.27
CA ALA A 116 22.17 5.43 0.14
C ALA A 116 21.77 6.03 1.48
N VAL A 117 21.67 5.22 2.54
CA VAL A 117 21.37 5.68 3.91
C VAL A 117 22.48 6.61 4.44
N LYS A 118 23.76 6.26 4.24
CA LYS A 118 24.89 7.11 4.62
C LYS A 118 24.84 8.48 3.94
N LEU A 119 24.53 8.53 2.66
CA LEU A 119 24.39 9.78 1.92
C LEU A 119 23.12 10.54 2.32
N TYR A 120 22.01 9.87 2.52
CA TYR A 120 20.78 10.47 3.02
C TYR A 120 21.04 11.27 4.31
N ALA A 121 21.69 10.66 5.30
CA ALA A 121 22.01 11.32 6.57
C ALA A 121 22.86 12.60 6.36
N LYS A 122 23.80 12.59 5.40
CA LYS A 122 24.61 13.78 5.06
C LYS A 122 23.78 14.89 4.43
N TYR A 123 22.81 14.55 3.58
CA TYR A 123 21.94 15.53 2.94
C TYR A 123 20.89 16.09 3.89
N GLN A 124 20.35 15.27 4.79
CA GLN A 124 19.40 15.69 5.80
C GLN A 124 20.01 16.73 6.76
N LYS A 125 21.23 16.50 7.25
CA LYS A 125 21.97 17.46 8.12
C LYS A 125 22.23 18.83 7.48
N SER A 126 22.02 19.00 6.18
CA SER A 126 22.22 20.24 5.44
C SER A 126 20.93 20.80 4.89
N ASP A 127 19.80 20.51 5.51
CA ASP A 127 18.45 21.00 5.18
C ASP A 127 18.12 20.92 3.68
N ARG A 128 18.59 19.83 3.04
CA ARG A 128 18.42 19.63 1.61
C ARG A 128 17.00 19.30 1.21
N PHE A 129 16.22 18.77 2.13
CA PHE A 129 14.87 18.34 1.92
C PHE A 129 13.91 19.16 2.78
N SER A 130 12.73 19.49 2.24
CA SER A 130 11.60 19.86 3.09
C SER A 130 11.23 18.67 3.98
N ASP A 131 10.60 18.95 5.14
CA ASP A 131 10.15 17.90 6.08
C ASP A 131 9.35 16.80 5.39
N TYR A 132 8.44 17.18 4.49
CA TYR A 132 7.65 16.23 3.72
C TYR A 132 8.53 15.31 2.84
N LYS A 133 9.45 15.88 2.05
CA LYS A 133 10.33 15.07 1.19
C LYS A 133 11.30 14.22 2.00
N GLY A 134 11.84 14.77 3.07
CA GLY A 134 12.72 14.04 4.00
C GLY A 134 11.99 12.84 4.60
N ARG A 135 10.75 13.02 5.06
CA ARG A 135 9.89 11.94 5.59
C ARG A 135 9.57 10.88 4.53
N GLN A 136 9.23 11.27 3.30
CA GLN A 136 8.96 10.31 2.23
C GLN A 136 10.20 9.49 1.84
N LEU A 137 11.35 10.10 1.79
CA LEU A 137 12.61 9.42 1.46
C LEU A 137 13.06 8.49 2.60
N SER A 138 13.00 8.95 3.86
CA SER A 138 13.31 8.10 5.01
C SER A 138 12.38 6.90 5.10
N ARG A 139 11.07 7.09 4.90
CA ARG A 139 10.09 5.99 4.82
C ARG A 139 10.47 4.96 3.75
N TYR A 140 10.88 5.41 2.58
CA TYR A 140 11.34 4.53 1.51
C TYR A 140 12.58 3.74 1.91
N LEU A 141 13.60 4.39 2.49
CA LEU A 141 14.85 3.75 2.90
C LEU A 141 14.64 2.77 4.07
N VAL A 142 13.84 3.15 5.08
CA VAL A 142 13.46 2.29 6.20
C VAL A 142 12.72 1.05 5.70
N ARG A 143 11.72 1.24 4.82
CA ARG A 143 10.98 0.12 4.24
C ARG A 143 11.89 -0.87 3.52
N ARG A 144 12.86 -0.38 2.75
CA ARG A 144 13.84 -1.26 2.08
C ARG A 144 14.72 -1.98 3.08
N ALA A 145 15.22 -1.30 4.11
CA ALA A 145 16.02 -1.93 5.15
C ALA A 145 15.24 -3.05 5.87
N LEU A 146 13.96 -2.82 6.13
CA LEU A 146 13.06 -3.81 6.72
C LEU A 146 12.73 -4.99 5.79
N ILE A 147 12.56 -4.74 4.48
CA ILE A 147 12.34 -5.81 3.49
C ILE A 147 13.55 -6.74 3.43
N TYR A 148 14.75 -6.18 3.34
CA TYR A 148 15.99 -6.95 3.25
C TYR A 148 16.56 -7.37 4.60
N GLN A 149 15.98 -6.89 5.70
CA GLN A 149 16.44 -7.17 7.07
C GLN A 149 17.93 -6.92 7.22
N THR A 150 18.37 -5.75 6.72
CA THR A 150 19.78 -5.38 6.68
C THR A 150 20.26 -5.02 8.09
N GLU A 151 20.97 -5.92 8.71
CA GLU A 151 21.39 -5.83 10.13
C GLU A 151 22.19 -4.55 10.40
N GLU A 152 23.11 -4.19 9.54
CA GLU A 152 23.93 -2.98 9.67
C GLU A 152 23.13 -1.67 9.58
N LEU A 153 21.87 -1.74 9.14
CA LEU A 153 20.96 -0.60 9.11
C LEU A 153 19.92 -0.65 10.24
N ARG A 154 20.01 -1.60 11.17
CA ARG A 154 19.10 -1.71 12.31
C ARG A 154 19.02 -0.40 13.08
N SER A 155 20.14 0.19 13.44
CA SER A 155 20.20 1.46 14.18
C SER A 155 19.52 2.61 13.42
N PHE A 156 19.69 2.68 12.09
CA PHE A 156 18.99 3.66 11.26
C PHE A 156 17.47 3.43 11.30
N VAL A 157 17.03 2.19 11.14
CA VAL A 157 15.60 1.83 11.21
C VAL A 157 15.03 2.22 12.56
N ASP A 158 15.70 1.84 13.65
CA ASP A 158 15.25 2.03 15.02
C ASP A 158 15.18 3.52 15.41
N THR A 159 16.06 4.36 14.82
CA THR A 159 16.03 5.82 15.00
C THR A 159 14.88 6.47 14.21
N MET A 160 14.65 6.01 13.00
CA MET A 160 13.68 6.66 12.11
C MET A 160 12.23 6.20 12.32
N LEU A 161 12.03 4.97 12.79
CA LEU A 161 10.72 4.35 12.88
C LEU A 161 9.72 5.15 13.73
N PRO A 162 10.08 5.65 14.94
CA PRO A 162 9.16 6.47 15.75
C PRO A 162 8.75 7.80 15.08
N LEU A 163 9.62 8.34 14.21
CA LEU A 163 9.38 9.61 13.51
C LEU A 163 8.45 9.47 12.31
N LEU A 164 8.23 8.24 11.84
CA LEU A 164 7.45 7.96 10.64
C LEU A 164 5.97 7.71 10.92
N ASP A 165 5.61 7.42 12.16
CA ASP A 165 4.24 7.15 12.61
C ASP A 165 3.47 6.22 11.65
N SER A 166 3.95 4.98 11.53
CA SER A 166 3.53 4.09 10.46
C SER A 166 3.41 2.64 10.93
N ASP A 167 2.17 2.21 11.18
CA ASP A 167 1.87 0.83 11.60
C ASP A 167 2.48 -0.22 10.67
N ASP A 168 2.45 -0.02 9.36
CA ASP A 168 2.99 -0.99 8.41
C ASP A 168 4.51 -1.20 8.56
N LEU A 169 5.26 -0.14 8.85
CA LEU A 169 6.69 -0.24 9.10
C LEU A 169 6.99 -0.87 10.47
N VAL A 170 6.22 -0.50 11.49
CA VAL A 170 6.32 -1.11 12.83
C VAL A 170 5.99 -2.59 12.76
N GLU A 171 4.93 -2.99 12.05
CA GLU A 171 4.60 -4.40 11.82
C GLU A 171 5.73 -5.18 11.11
N MET A 172 6.42 -4.54 10.16
CA MET A 172 7.59 -5.16 9.51
C MET A 172 8.75 -5.35 10.49
N ARG A 173 8.97 -4.36 11.37
CA ARG A 173 10.01 -4.43 12.40
C ARG A 173 9.72 -5.52 13.44
N LEU A 174 8.47 -5.64 13.87
CA LEU A 174 8.01 -6.70 14.77
C LEU A 174 8.19 -8.09 14.14
N ARG A 175 7.82 -8.26 12.87
CA ARG A 175 8.08 -9.53 12.15
C ARG A 175 9.55 -9.87 12.05
N TRP A 176 10.42 -8.87 11.91
CA TRP A 176 11.86 -9.09 11.95
C TRP A 176 12.31 -9.55 13.34
N ALA A 177 11.87 -8.88 14.43
CA ALA A 177 12.18 -9.30 15.80
C ALA A 177 11.74 -10.76 16.06
N LEU A 178 10.52 -11.14 15.67
CA LEU A 178 10.03 -12.50 15.81
C LEU A 178 10.88 -13.53 15.05
N ARG A 179 11.33 -13.19 13.84
CA ARG A 179 12.14 -14.09 13.01
C ARG A 179 13.50 -14.38 13.64
N VAL A 180 14.12 -13.36 14.23
CA VAL A 180 15.41 -13.50 14.89
C VAL A 180 15.30 -13.86 16.39
N LYS A 181 14.06 -14.10 16.87
CA LYS A 181 13.72 -14.44 18.26
C LYS A 181 14.23 -13.40 19.27
N ASP A 182 14.13 -12.13 18.92
CA ASP A 182 14.52 -10.99 19.75
C ASP A 182 13.29 -10.45 20.49
N ASP A 183 12.98 -11.07 21.63
CA ASP A 183 11.80 -10.75 22.44
C ASP A 183 11.87 -9.32 23.00
N GLN A 184 13.08 -8.82 23.31
CA GLN A 184 13.27 -7.46 23.81
C GLN A 184 12.88 -6.41 22.76
N GLN A 185 13.32 -6.61 21.53
CA GLN A 185 12.92 -5.72 20.44
C GLN A 185 11.43 -5.81 20.14
N PHE A 186 10.85 -7.01 20.20
CA PHE A 186 9.41 -7.15 20.05
C PHE A 186 8.65 -6.32 21.09
N GLN A 187 9.00 -6.45 22.37
CA GLN A 187 8.37 -5.70 23.46
C GLN A 187 8.56 -4.18 23.30
N ARG A 188 9.72 -3.75 22.80
CA ARG A 188 10.03 -2.32 22.55
C ARG A 188 9.15 -1.72 21.45
N TYR A 189 8.88 -2.47 20.39
CA TYR A 189 8.17 -1.94 19.20
C TYR A 189 6.67 -2.17 19.22
N LEU A 190 6.17 -3.16 19.94
CA LEU A 190 4.73 -3.43 20.01
C LEU A 190 3.90 -2.19 20.45
N PRO A 191 4.30 -1.41 21.47
CA PRO A 191 3.56 -0.21 21.88
C PRO A 191 3.59 0.94 20.84
N GLN A 192 4.43 0.87 19.83
CA GLN A 192 4.49 1.87 18.76
C GLN A 192 3.43 1.65 17.67
N LEU A 193 2.72 0.53 17.69
CA LEU A 193 1.53 0.33 16.87
C LEU A 193 0.37 1.17 17.40
N SER A 194 -0.53 1.57 16.51
CA SER A 194 -1.82 2.13 16.93
C SER A 194 -2.55 1.13 17.84
N GLN A 195 -3.40 1.64 18.75
CA GLN A 195 -4.16 0.82 19.68
C GLN A 195 -5.01 -0.26 18.96
N ALA A 196 -5.59 0.11 17.81
CA ALA A 196 -6.36 -0.82 16.99
C ALA A 196 -5.52 -1.99 16.48
N LYS A 197 -4.26 -1.73 16.11
CA LYS A 197 -3.32 -2.77 15.67
C LYS A 197 -2.81 -3.62 16.82
N GLN A 198 -2.44 -3.01 17.94
CA GLN A 198 -2.01 -3.74 19.15
C GLN A 198 -3.06 -4.76 19.58
N ASN A 199 -4.34 -4.39 19.53
CA ASN A 199 -5.48 -5.23 19.90
C ASN A 199 -5.93 -6.20 18.79
N SER A 200 -5.26 -6.20 17.65
CA SER A 200 -5.58 -7.17 16.60
C SER A 200 -5.23 -8.60 17.04
N PRO A 201 -5.98 -9.62 16.59
CA PRO A 201 -5.74 -11.01 16.99
C PRO A 201 -4.29 -11.46 16.78
N ARG A 202 -3.65 -10.99 15.71
CA ARG A 202 -2.25 -11.27 15.39
C ARG A 202 -1.31 -10.80 16.49
N TRP A 203 -1.37 -9.53 16.86
CA TRP A 203 -0.41 -8.95 17.80
C TRP A 203 -0.73 -9.32 19.23
N THR A 204 -2.01 -9.53 19.56
CA THR A 204 -2.45 -10.13 20.83
C THR A 204 -1.88 -11.54 21.01
N TYR A 205 -1.94 -12.38 19.98
CA TYR A 205 -1.36 -13.72 19.99
C TYR A 205 0.16 -13.68 20.21
N TRP A 206 0.88 -12.88 19.40
CA TRP A 206 2.34 -12.83 19.53
C TRP A 206 2.79 -12.23 20.86
N ARG A 207 2.05 -11.25 21.40
CA ARG A 207 2.31 -10.75 22.77
C ARG A 207 2.19 -11.86 23.80
N ALA A 208 1.16 -12.67 23.74
CA ALA A 208 1.00 -13.81 24.64
C ALA A 208 2.15 -14.81 24.48
N ARG A 209 2.56 -15.12 23.23
CA ARG A 209 3.69 -16.02 22.95
C ARG A 209 5.02 -15.54 23.56
N ILE A 210 5.29 -14.25 23.51
CA ILE A 210 6.50 -13.67 24.14
C ILE A 210 6.42 -13.73 25.66
N LEU A 211 5.23 -13.41 26.24
CA LEU A 211 5.03 -13.47 27.68
C LEU A 211 5.17 -14.89 28.26
N GLN A 212 4.95 -15.94 27.47
CA GLN A 212 5.17 -17.33 27.91
C GLN A 212 6.63 -17.65 28.26
N ASN A 213 7.58 -16.87 27.70
CA ASN A 213 9.00 -17.00 27.97
C ASN A 213 9.47 -16.23 29.22
N GLY A 214 8.56 -15.50 29.87
CA GLY A 214 8.87 -14.63 30.99
C GLY A 214 8.71 -15.32 32.37
N ASP A 215 8.61 -14.51 33.41
CA ASP A 215 8.38 -14.95 34.76
C ASP A 215 6.95 -15.55 34.96
N LYS A 216 6.68 -16.08 36.16
CA LYS A 216 5.39 -16.71 36.49
C LYS A 216 4.18 -15.78 36.27
N GLN A 217 4.34 -14.48 36.58
CA GLN A 217 3.28 -13.51 36.42
C GLN A 217 2.99 -13.25 34.93
N GLN A 218 4.04 -13.14 34.14
CA GLN A 218 3.94 -12.99 32.68
C GLN A 218 3.32 -14.22 32.02
N GLN A 219 3.72 -15.42 32.46
CA GLN A 219 3.12 -16.68 31.98
C GLN A 219 1.63 -16.76 32.30
N GLN A 220 1.22 -16.36 33.50
CA GLN A 220 -0.19 -16.32 33.88
C GLN A 220 -1.00 -15.33 33.03
N LEU A 221 -0.44 -14.15 32.77
CA LEU A 221 -1.04 -13.18 31.86
C LEU A 221 -1.14 -13.72 30.44
N ALA A 222 -0.12 -14.42 29.95
CA ALA A 222 -0.15 -15.07 28.65
C ALA A 222 -1.31 -16.07 28.51
N LEU A 223 -1.52 -16.91 29.53
CA LEU A 223 -2.63 -17.85 29.56
C LEU A 223 -3.99 -17.15 29.52
N GLN A 224 -4.16 -16.05 30.25
CA GLN A 224 -5.40 -15.25 30.23
C GLN A 224 -5.66 -14.67 28.83
N ILE A 225 -4.61 -14.11 28.19
CA ILE A 225 -4.72 -13.55 26.84
C ILE A 225 -5.09 -14.64 25.83
N LEU A 226 -4.43 -15.80 25.88
CA LEU A 226 -4.73 -16.93 24.99
C LEU A 226 -6.13 -17.49 25.23
N ALA A 227 -6.57 -17.59 26.48
CA ALA A 227 -7.93 -18.02 26.81
C ALA A 227 -9.00 -17.05 26.25
N SER A 228 -8.78 -15.75 26.35
CA SER A 228 -9.65 -14.75 25.72
C SER A 228 -9.63 -14.82 24.20
N LEU A 229 -8.44 -14.97 23.61
CA LEU A 229 -8.28 -15.04 22.16
C LEU A 229 -8.91 -16.32 21.58
N SER A 230 -8.91 -17.43 22.32
CA SER A 230 -9.49 -18.71 21.90
C SER A 230 -10.99 -18.65 21.59
N GLU A 231 -11.67 -17.64 22.11
CA GLU A 231 -13.09 -17.38 21.85
C GLU A 231 -13.34 -16.79 20.44
N GLN A 232 -12.29 -16.40 19.72
CA GLN A 232 -12.42 -15.77 18.43
C GLN A 232 -12.34 -16.78 17.28
N ARG A 233 -13.21 -16.63 16.29
CA ARG A 233 -13.25 -17.46 15.10
C ARG A 233 -12.32 -16.90 14.00
N ASN A 234 -11.02 -17.07 14.20
CA ASN A 234 -9.98 -16.73 13.23
C ASN A 234 -8.74 -17.61 13.47
N PHE A 235 -7.76 -17.53 12.58
CA PHE A 235 -6.52 -18.31 12.67
C PHE A 235 -5.85 -18.21 14.04
N TYR A 236 -5.71 -17.02 14.59
CA TYR A 236 -5.04 -16.81 15.89
C TYR A 236 -5.89 -17.31 17.06
N GLY A 237 -7.22 -17.20 16.95
CA GLY A 237 -8.15 -17.77 17.94
C GLY A 237 -8.08 -19.30 17.98
N PHE A 238 -8.11 -19.95 16.83
CA PHE A 238 -7.97 -21.42 16.77
C PHE A 238 -6.59 -21.87 17.25
N THR A 239 -5.51 -21.16 16.90
CA THR A 239 -4.17 -21.45 17.40
C THR A 239 -4.10 -21.27 18.92
N ALA A 240 -4.71 -20.22 19.46
CA ALA A 240 -4.80 -19.99 20.91
C ALA A 240 -5.60 -21.08 21.61
N ALA A 241 -6.72 -21.52 21.03
CA ALA A 241 -7.54 -22.62 21.58
C ALA A 241 -6.73 -23.92 21.72
N ASN A 242 -5.94 -24.27 20.69
CA ASN A 242 -5.03 -25.43 20.77
C ASN A 242 -4.01 -25.29 21.91
N MET A 243 -3.46 -24.06 22.11
CA MET A 243 -2.45 -23.83 23.14
C MET A 243 -2.99 -23.91 24.57
N VAL A 244 -4.27 -23.58 24.76
CA VAL A 244 -4.93 -23.66 26.07
C VAL A 244 -5.82 -24.92 26.23
N ASN A 245 -5.72 -25.82 25.27
CA ASN A 245 -6.47 -27.09 25.22
C ASN A 245 -7.99 -26.90 25.33
N LYS A 246 -8.54 -25.92 24.59
CA LYS A 246 -9.97 -25.63 24.51
C LYS A 246 -10.53 -26.03 23.14
N PRO A 247 -11.80 -26.45 23.06
CA PRO A 247 -12.47 -26.66 21.78
C PRO A 247 -12.62 -25.34 20.99
N TYR A 248 -12.63 -25.46 19.66
CA TYR A 248 -12.88 -24.30 18.80
C TYR A 248 -14.30 -23.78 18.98
N ARG A 249 -14.42 -22.48 19.15
CA ARG A 249 -15.73 -21.84 19.29
C ARG A 249 -16.33 -21.54 17.91
N ILE A 250 -16.93 -22.60 17.31
CA ILE A 250 -17.62 -22.50 16.04
C ILE A 250 -19.12 -22.45 16.35
N GLN A 251 -19.66 -21.24 16.54
CA GLN A 251 -21.10 -21.07 16.73
C GLN A 251 -21.74 -20.82 15.36
N HIS A 252 -22.70 -21.69 15.00
CA HIS A 252 -23.57 -21.41 13.86
C HIS A 252 -24.62 -20.39 14.29
N GLN A 253 -24.80 -19.34 13.49
CA GLN A 253 -25.81 -18.30 13.69
C GLN A 253 -26.48 -18.03 12.35
N THR A 254 -27.72 -18.46 12.20
CA THR A 254 -28.51 -18.20 11.01
C THR A 254 -28.80 -16.72 10.85
N THR A 255 -28.61 -16.20 9.65
CA THR A 255 -28.95 -14.81 9.32
C THR A 255 -30.46 -14.66 9.28
N VAL A 256 -30.99 -13.76 10.10
CA VAL A 256 -32.41 -13.45 10.14
C VAL A 256 -32.81 -12.68 8.87
N ILE A 257 -33.88 -13.14 8.24
CA ILE A 257 -34.52 -12.45 7.11
C ILE A 257 -35.30 -11.27 7.65
N ASP A 258 -35.03 -10.08 7.10
CA ASP A 258 -35.77 -8.86 7.38
C ASP A 258 -36.76 -8.61 6.23
N PRO A 259 -38.08 -8.79 6.45
CA PRO A 259 -39.07 -8.67 5.38
C PRO A 259 -39.12 -7.27 4.74
N GLN A 260 -38.92 -6.21 5.54
CA GLN A 260 -38.92 -4.84 5.01
C GLN A 260 -37.71 -4.59 4.08
N ARG A 261 -36.54 -5.08 4.46
CA ARG A 261 -35.36 -4.98 3.61
C ARG A 261 -35.44 -5.88 2.38
N GLN A 262 -36.07 -7.05 2.50
CA GLN A 262 -36.30 -7.92 1.31
C GLN A 262 -37.21 -7.24 0.28
N LEU A 263 -38.24 -6.50 0.69
CA LEU A 263 -39.06 -5.71 -0.23
C LEU A 263 -38.23 -4.63 -0.96
N GLN A 264 -37.26 -4.02 -0.31
CA GLN A 264 -36.37 -3.03 -0.96
C GLN A 264 -35.49 -3.65 -2.06
N LEU A 265 -35.22 -4.96 -1.99
CA LEU A 265 -34.42 -5.64 -3.02
C LEU A 265 -35.19 -5.74 -4.35
N THR A 266 -36.53 -5.89 -4.32
CA THR A 266 -37.33 -6.08 -5.53
C THR A 266 -37.31 -4.87 -6.46
N ASP A 267 -37.11 -3.67 -5.89
CA ASP A 267 -37.10 -2.41 -6.62
C ASP A 267 -35.67 -1.93 -6.97
N ASP A 268 -34.66 -2.72 -6.58
CA ASP A 268 -33.26 -2.31 -6.81
C ASP A 268 -32.82 -2.56 -8.26
N ARG A 269 -32.61 -1.47 -8.99
CA ARG A 269 -32.15 -1.51 -10.38
C ARG A 269 -30.78 -2.17 -10.55
N GLY A 270 -29.92 -2.13 -9.55
CA GLY A 270 -28.61 -2.82 -9.55
C GLY A 270 -28.80 -4.33 -9.50
N LEU A 271 -29.71 -4.81 -8.63
CA LEU A 271 -30.08 -6.22 -8.55
C LEU A 271 -30.72 -6.70 -9.85
N ALA A 272 -31.63 -5.91 -10.46
CA ALA A 272 -32.21 -6.23 -11.75
C ALA A 272 -31.12 -6.41 -12.82
N ARG A 273 -30.12 -5.51 -12.91
CA ARG A 273 -28.99 -5.67 -13.85
C ARG A 273 -28.17 -6.93 -13.59
N VAL A 274 -27.91 -7.29 -12.33
CA VAL A 274 -27.23 -8.55 -12.00
C VAL A 274 -28.03 -9.75 -12.53
N THR A 275 -29.35 -9.75 -12.30
CA THR A 275 -30.24 -10.81 -12.78
C THR A 275 -30.21 -10.96 -14.30
N GLU A 276 -30.31 -9.84 -15.05
CA GLU A 276 -30.21 -9.81 -16.50
C GLU A 276 -28.85 -10.35 -16.99
N LEU A 277 -27.74 -9.89 -16.38
CA LEU A 277 -26.39 -10.34 -16.74
C LEU A 277 -26.21 -11.84 -16.52
N LEU A 278 -26.78 -12.39 -15.45
CA LEU A 278 -26.76 -13.82 -15.19
C LEU A 278 -27.61 -14.60 -16.20
N ALA A 279 -28.76 -14.05 -16.56
CA ALA A 279 -29.68 -14.68 -17.56
C ALA A 279 -29.04 -14.82 -18.94
N ILE A 280 -28.14 -13.91 -19.32
CA ILE A 280 -27.41 -13.96 -20.60
C ILE A 280 -25.97 -14.51 -20.45
N ASP A 281 -25.69 -15.25 -19.36
CA ASP A 281 -24.42 -15.89 -19.04
C ASP A 281 -23.20 -14.95 -18.96
N LYS A 282 -23.40 -13.67 -18.63
CA LYS A 282 -22.35 -12.67 -18.40
C LYS A 282 -21.83 -12.69 -16.96
N GLN A 283 -21.30 -13.82 -16.53
CA GLN A 283 -20.89 -14.08 -15.13
C GLN A 283 -19.90 -13.05 -14.59
N SER A 284 -18.90 -12.64 -15.37
CA SER A 284 -17.89 -11.66 -14.96
C SER A 284 -18.49 -10.27 -14.74
N ASP A 285 -19.40 -9.85 -15.62
CA ASP A 285 -20.04 -8.54 -15.55
C ASP A 285 -21.06 -8.52 -14.40
N ALA A 286 -21.82 -9.61 -14.21
CA ALA A 286 -22.72 -9.79 -13.07
C ALA A 286 -21.98 -9.68 -11.74
N ARG A 287 -20.80 -10.31 -11.64
CA ARG A 287 -19.97 -10.21 -10.43
C ARG A 287 -19.46 -8.79 -10.18
N ALA A 288 -19.04 -8.07 -11.22
CA ALA A 288 -18.60 -6.68 -11.11
C ALA A 288 -19.75 -5.77 -10.64
N GLU A 289 -20.94 -5.90 -11.26
CA GLU A 289 -22.14 -5.16 -10.86
C GLU A 289 -22.56 -5.51 -9.42
N TRP A 290 -22.48 -6.77 -9.02
CA TRP A 290 -22.77 -7.23 -7.67
C TRP A 290 -21.88 -6.57 -6.62
N VAL A 291 -20.56 -6.48 -6.88
CA VAL A 291 -19.65 -5.79 -5.98
C VAL A 291 -19.99 -4.31 -5.84
N MET A 292 -20.29 -3.65 -6.97
CA MET A 292 -20.70 -2.24 -6.97
C MET A 292 -22.00 -2.04 -6.20
N LEU A 293 -22.97 -2.94 -6.38
CA LEU A 293 -24.25 -2.95 -5.68
C LEU A 293 -24.04 -3.04 -4.16
N LEU A 294 -23.32 -4.06 -3.71
CA LEU A 294 -23.07 -4.28 -2.29
C LEU A 294 -22.34 -3.09 -1.62
N ASN A 295 -21.45 -2.41 -2.34
CA ASN A 295 -20.71 -1.25 -1.81
C ASN A 295 -21.58 -0.01 -1.56
N ARG A 296 -22.81 0.03 -2.09
CA ARG A 296 -23.75 1.14 -1.86
C ARG A 296 -24.52 1.01 -0.55
N TYR A 297 -24.51 -0.16 0.06
CA TYR A 297 -25.36 -0.49 1.19
C TYR A 297 -24.57 -0.79 2.46
N ASP A 298 -25.23 -0.60 3.60
CA ASP A 298 -24.74 -0.97 4.91
C ASP A 298 -24.72 -2.50 5.12
N LYS A 299 -24.06 -2.94 6.18
CA LYS A 299 -23.95 -4.38 6.47
C LYS A 299 -25.30 -5.07 6.72
N PRO A 300 -26.27 -4.50 7.41
CA PRO A 300 -27.61 -5.06 7.52
C PRO A 300 -28.23 -5.37 6.14
N MET A 301 -28.12 -4.44 5.19
CA MET A 301 -28.65 -4.65 3.84
C MET A 301 -27.82 -5.66 3.05
N GLN A 302 -26.49 -5.62 3.15
CA GLN A 302 -25.59 -6.61 2.53
C GLN A 302 -25.90 -8.05 2.99
N LYS A 303 -26.34 -8.25 4.24
CA LYS A 303 -26.83 -9.54 4.74
C LYS A 303 -28.06 -10.02 3.98
N GLN A 304 -28.99 -9.13 3.69
CA GLN A 304 -30.21 -9.48 2.94
C GLN A 304 -29.90 -9.84 1.50
N TYR A 305 -28.94 -9.15 0.87
CA TYR A 305 -28.43 -9.55 -0.46
C TYR A 305 -27.77 -10.93 -0.42
N ALA A 306 -27.03 -11.29 0.63
CA ALA A 306 -26.46 -12.62 0.77
C ALA A 306 -27.54 -13.70 0.84
N VAL A 307 -28.59 -13.48 1.66
CA VAL A 307 -29.75 -14.36 1.74
C VAL A 307 -30.42 -14.50 0.39
N TYR A 308 -30.72 -13.37 -0.27
CA TYR A 308 -31.36 -13.35 -1.59
C TYR A 308 -30.57 -14.18 -2.61
N ALA A 309 -29.25 -13.96 -2.71
CA ALA A 309 -28.41 -14.66 -3.65
C ALA A 309 -28.40 -16.17 -3.42
N VAL A 310 -28.27 -16.62 -2.15
CA VAL A 310 -28.30 -18.06 -1.82
C VAL A 310 -29.66 -18.66 -2.14
N THR A 311 -30.75 -17.99 -1.77
CA THR A 311 -32.13 -18.45 -2.05
C THR A 311 -32.40 -18.58 -3.55
N ASN A 312 -31.80 -17.73 -4.38
CA ASN A 312 -31.92 -17.80 -5.84
C ASN A 312 -30.86 -18.68 -6.53
N GLY A 313 -30.10 -19.48 -5.77
CA GLY A 313 -29.08 -20.39 -6.32
C GLY A 313 -27.80 -19.69 -6.81
N TRP A 314 -27.61 -18.39 -6.53
CA TRP A 314 -26.42 -17.63 -6.90
C TRP A 314 -25.32 -17.81 -5.85
N HIS A 315 -24.91 -19.06 -5.62
CA HIS A 315 -24.02 -19.41 -4.50
C HIS A 315 -22.73 -18.60 -4.46
N SER A 316 -22.07 -18.39 -5.59
CA SER A 316 -20.82 -17.61 -5.62
C SER A 316 -21.01 -16.13 -5.22
N LEU A 317 -22.12 -15.52 -5.61
CA LEU A 317 -22.48 -14.16 -5.23
C LEU A 317 -22.93 -14.09 -3.76
N GLY A 318 -23.63 -15.11 -3.29
CA GLY A 318 -24.02 -15.28 -1.89
C GLY A 318 -22.81 -15.37 -0.96
N VAL A 319 -21.82 -16.18 -1.29
CA VAL A 319 -20.54 -16.26 -0.55
C VAL A 319 -19.83 -14.91 -0.54
N GLN A 320 -19.78 -14.22 -1.67
CA GLN A 320 -19.15 -12.91 -1.75
C GLN A 320 -19.86 -11.87 -0.87
N ALA A 321 -21.18 -11.81 -0.90
CA ALA A 321 -21.98 -10.93 -0.04
C ALA A 321 -21.77 -11.27 1.45
N SER A 322 -21.73 -12.55 1.79
CA SER A 322 -21.47 -13.04 3.16
C SER A 322 -20.10 -12.60 3.70
N ILE A 323 -19.07 -12.65 2.87
CA ILE A 323 -17.74 -12.18 3.22
C ILE A 323 -17.77 -10.66 3.46
N GLN A 324 -18.42 -9.90 2.59
CA GLN A 324 -18.50 -8.45 2.69
C GLN A 324 -19.34 -8.01 3.90
N ALA A 325 -20.44 -8.68 4.17
CA ALA A 325 -21.29 -8.46 5.34
C ALA A 325 -20.68 -9.00 6.66
N LYS A 326 -19.57 -9.73 6.60
CA LYS A 326 -18.92 -10.40 7.74
C LYS A 326 -19.81 -11.45 8.44
N LEU A 327 -20.56 -12.23 7.66
CA LEU A 327 -21.41 -13.31 8.16
C LEU A 327 -20.57 -14.56 8.51
N TRP A 328 -19.55 -14.39 9.36
CA TRP A 328 -18.59 -15.44 9.66
C TRP A 328 -19.20 -16.65 10.39
N ASN A 329 -20.31 -16.45 11.10
CA ASN A 329 -20.98 -17.49 11.89
C ASN A 329 -22.13 -18.15 11.14
N ASP A 330 -22.53 -17.65 9.99
CA ASP A 330 -23.57 -18.28 9.17
C ASP A 330 -22.93 -19.25 8.17
N MET A 331 -22.99 -20.54 8.52
CA MET A 331 -22.41 -21.61 7.70
C MET A 331 -23.16 -21.80 6.37
N GLN A 332 -24.48 -21.66 6.39
CA GLN A 332 -25.30 -21.86 5.19
C GLN A 332 -25.07 -20.78 4.13
N MET A 333 -24.65 -19.57 4.56
CA MET A 333 -24.34 -18.47 3.64
C MET A 333 -22.93 -18.53 3.08
N ARG A 334 -22.07 -19.45 3.57
CA ARG A 334 -20.65 -19.51 3.21
C ARG A 334 -20.24 -20.79 2.48
N PHE A 335 -21.01 -21.83 2.60
CA PHE A 335 -20.79 -23.15 2.05
C PHE A 335 -22.07 -23.68 1.39
#